data_3ea6d8aded990701ac905879583355ab
#
_entry.id   3ea6d8aded990701ac905879583355ab
#
_cell.length_a   1.000
_cell.length_b   1.000
_cell.length_c   1.000
_cell.angle_alpha   90.00
_cell.angle_beta   90.00
_cell.angle_gamma   90.00
#
_symmetry.space_group_name_H-M   'P 1'
#
loop_
_entity.id
_entity.type
_entity.pdbx_description
1 polymer ?
#
loop_
_entity_poly.entity_id
_entity_poly.type
_entity_poly.pdbx_seq_one_letter_code
_entity_poly.pdbx_strand_id
1 'polypeptide(L)'
;DIIYHRFEQNMGKKDLPGHWERCILLSAEELIWLFSDDDLMPFDGVARIIRASQKHSEGKYIFRFPLEVVDEYGKLKYKNPPFKTDLTSGYEFLLDKLSGKISSAACEYVFSRTVWEQTGGFIKFPLAWCTDDATWAKFAEFTGGIISLPGNPVSWRNAEGENISNSTHFNKEKIRATI
;
A
#
# COMPACT_ATOMS: atom_id res chain seq x y z
N ASP A 1 21.65 -6.91 2.49
CA ASP A 1 22.39 -5.79 1.87
C ASP A 1 21.40 -4.75 1.35
N ILE A 2 21.80 -3.47 1.35
CA ILE A 2 21.01 -2.39 0.78
C ILE A 2 21.52 -2.14 -0.64
N ILE A 3 20.60 -2.15 -1.62
CA ILE A 3 20.92 -1.82 -3.01
C ILE A 3 20.36 -0.43 -3.30
N TYR A 4 21.25 0.51 -3.64
CA TYR A 4 20.86 1.85 -4.05
C TYR A 4 20.76 1.93 -5.57
N HIS A 5 19.63 2.45 -6.08
CA HIS A 5 19.44 2.73 -7.49
C HIS A 5 18.84 4.13 -7.69
N ARG A 6 19.41 4.90 -8.61
CA ARG A 6 18.91 6.22 -9.01
C ARG A 6 18.45 6.18 -10.46
N PHE A 7 17.18 6.41 -10.70
CA PHE A 7 16.64 6.53 -12.05
C PHE A 7 16.98 7.88 -12.67
N GLU A 8 17.28 7.92 -13.96
CA GLU A 8 17.56 9.14 -14.71
C GLU A 8 16.34 10.08 -14.78
N GLN A 9 15.12 9.51 -14.85
CA GLN A 9 13.89 10.28 -14.97
C GLN A 9 13.00 10.08 -13.74
N ASN A 10 12.49 11.20 -13.20
CA ASN A 10 11.47 11.19 -12.16
C ASN A 10 10.08 10.97 -12.80
N MET A 11 9.44 9.85 -12.47
CA MET A 11 8.10 9.50 -12.94
C MET A 11 7.01 9.79 -11.89
N GLY A 12 7.35 10.07 -10.64
CA GLY A 12 6.41 10.15 -9.52
C GLY A 12 5.23 11.11 -9.74
N LYS A 13 5.44 12.23 -10.45
CA LYS A 13 4.36 13.18 -10.77
C LYS A 13 3.56 12.83 -12.04
N LYS A 14 4.08 11.96 -12.90
CA LYS A 14 3.48 11.66 -14.21
C LYS A 14 2.82 10.28 -14.24
N ASP A 15 3.49 9.28 -13.67
CA ASP A 15 3.08 7.89 -13.65
C ASP A 15 3.65 7.22 -12.39
N LEU A 16 3.04 7.49 -11.25
CA LEU A 16 3.46 6.91 -9.97
C LEU A 16 3.33 5.38 -9.95
N PRO A 17 2.25 4.75 -10.48
CA PRO A 17 2.18 3.30 -10.58
C PRO A 17 3.30 2.70 -11.43
N GLY A 18 3.62 3.30 -12.58
CA GLY A 18 4.76 2.89 -13.40
C GLY A 18 6.11 3.08 -12.70
N HIS A 19 6.22 4.07 -11.81
CA HIS A 19 7.40 4.21 -10.95
C HIS A 19 7.50 3.06 -9.95
N TRP A 20 6.40 2.66 -9.29
CA TRP A 20 6.39 1.50 -8.40
C TRP A 20 6.77 0.20 -9.15
N GLU A 21 6.19 -0.02 -10.34
CA GLU A 21 6.50 -1.19 -11.17
C GLU A 21 7.99 -1.30 -11.50
N ARG A 22 8.62 -0.19 -11.96
CA ARG A 22 10.06 -0.21 -12.28
C ARG A 22 10.95 -0.40 -11.03
N CYS A 23 10.50 0.04 -9.84
CA CYS A 23 11.19 -0.25 -8.59
C CYS A 23 11.12 -1.74 -8.24
N ILE A 24 9.95 -2.37 -8.41
CA ILE A 24 9.76 -3.81 -8.20
C ILE A 24 10.67 -4.62 -9.13
N LEU A 25 10.87 -4.18 -10.36
CA LEU A 25 11.71 -4.86 -11.36
C LEU A 25 13.22 -4.77 -11.06
N LEU A 26 13.67 -3.95 -10.10
CA LEU A 26 15.07 -3.92 -9.65
C LEU A 26 15.46 -5.14 -8.79
N SER A 27 14.49 -5.90 -8.33
CA SER A 27 14.69 -7.09 -7.49
C SER A 27 13.94 -8.28 -8.09
N ALA A 28 14.38 -9.49 -7.78
CA ALA A 28 13.66 -10.73 -8.07
C ALA A 28 13.04 -11.37 -6.82
N GLU A 29 13.08 -10.69 -5.70
CA GLU A 29 12.59 -11.22 -4.42
C GLU A 29 11.07 -11.37 -4.42
N GLU A 30 10.58 -12.38 -3.71
CA GLU A 30 9.16 -12.71 -3.64
C GLU A 30 8.36 -11.74 -2.77
N LEU A 31 8.96 -11.21 -1.71
CA LEU A 31 8.30 -10.28 -0.80
C LEU A 31 8.47 -8.84 -1.29
N ILE A 32 7.36 -8.17 -1.57
CA ILE A 32 7.33 -6.79 -2.04
C ILE A 32 6.65 -5.92 -0.98
N TRP A 33 7.36 -4.91 -0.53
CA TRP A 33 6.85 -3.87 0.36
C TRP A 33 7.20 -2.50 -0.20
N LEU A 34 6.22 -1.79 -0.75
CA LEU A 34 6.41 -0.42 -1.22
C LEU A 34 6.43 0.53 -0.03
N PHE A 35 7.53 1.22 0.15
CA PHE A 35 7.72 2.13 1.26
C PHE A 35 8.24 3.48 0.79
N SER A 36 7.63 4.57 1.26
CA SER A 36 8.12 5.93 0.99
C SER A 36 9.30 6.25 1.90
N ASP A 37 10.12 7.21 1.52
CA ASP A 37 11.30 7.63 2.26
C ASP A 37 10.97 8.44 3.53
N ASP A 38 9.74 8.92 3.65
CA ASP A 38 9.23 9.69 4.78
C ASP A 38 8.37 8.89 5.77
N ASP A 39 7.99 7.65 5.42
CA ASP A 39 7.20 6.77 6.29
C ASP A 39 8.08 5.98 7.28
N LEU A 40 7.49 5.47 8.36
CA LEU A 40 8.21 4.74 9.39
C LEU A 40 7.76 3.27 9.47
N MET A 41 8.73 2.39 9.28
CA MET A 41 8.54 0.94 9.39
C MET A 41 8.55 0.52 10.86
N PRO A 42 7.64 -0.37 11.32
CA PRO A 42 7.74 -0.93 12.66
C PRO A 42 9.01 -1.79 12.79
N PHE A 43 9.69 -1.68 13.93
CA PHE A 43 10.98 -2.34 14.17
C PHE A 43 10.94 -3.87 13.98
N ASP A 44 9.79 -4.50 14.19
CA ASP A 44 9.55 -5.93 14.03
C ASP A 44 8.88 -6.28 12.68
N GLY A 45 8.69 -5.30 11.79
CA GLY A 45 7.91 -5.42 10.57
C GLY A 45 8.39 -6.56 9.66
N VAL A 46 9.67 -6.55 9.31
CA VAL A 46 10.25 -7.59 8.44
C VAL A 46 10.11 -8.99 9.06
N ALA A 47 10.38 -9.12 10.35
CA ALA A 47 10.25 -10.42 11.04
C ALA A 47 8.80 -10.93 11.07
N ARG A 48 7.81 -10.03 11.17
CA ARG A 48 6.38 -10.38 11.10
C ARG A 48 5.99 -10.87 9.72
N ILE A 49 6.45 -10.19 8.67
CA ILE A 49 6.19 -10.58 7.29
C ILE A 49 6.76 -11.96 7.01
N ILE A 50 8.03 -12.21 7.35
CA ILE A 50 8.69 -13.51 7.15
C ILE A 50 7.92 -14.63 7.86
N ARG A 51 7.54 -14.42 9.13
CA ARG A 51 6.75 -15.42 9.88
C ARG A 51 5.36 -15.65 9.28
N ALA A 52 4.73 -14.63 8.74
CA ALA A 52 3.44 -14.75 8.09
C ALA A 52 3.56 -15.48 6.75
N SER A 53 4.52 -15.11 5.90
CA SER A 53 4.72 -15.73 4.58
C SER A 53 5.01 -17.24 4.67
N GLN A 54 5.73 -17.68 5.70
CA GLN A 54 5.99 -19.10 5.94
C GLN A 54 4.74 -19.95 6.17
N LYS A 55 3.61 -19.33 6.56
CA LYS A 55 2.32 -20.02 6.73
C LYS A 55 1.53 -20.14 5.42
N HIS A 56 1.97 -19.48 4.36
CA HIS A 56 1.31 -19.39 3.06
C HIS A 56 2.22 -19.96 1.97
N SER A 57 2.40 -21.28 1.97
CA SER A 57 3.32 -22.01 1.11
C SER A 57 3.03 -21.89 -0.40
N GLU A 58 1.81 -21.49 -0.78
CA GLU A 58 1.44 -21.25 -2.17
C GLU A 58 2.02 -19.96 -2.75
N GLY A 59 2.68 -19.12 -1.93
CA GLY A 59 3.24 -17.84 -2.37
C GLY A 59 2.21 -16.81 -2.83
N LYS A 60 0.92 -16.96 -2.46
CA LYS A 60 -0.17 -16.07 -2.84
C LYS A 60 -0.73 -15.39 -1.60
N TYR A 61 -0.30 -14.16 -1.34
CA TYR A 61 -0.76 -13.40 -0.18
C TYR A 61 -0.67 -11.90 -0.41
N ILE A 62 -1.55 -11.18 0.26
CA ILE A 62 -1.45 -9.77 0.57
C ILE A 62 -1.66 -9.58 2.07
N PHE A 63 -0.70 -8.96 2.75
CA PHE A 63 -0.72 -8.65 4.17
C PHE A 63 -0.99 -7.17 4.38
N ARG A 64 -1.67 -6.83 5.46
CA ARG A 64 -1.86 -5.46 5.92
C ARG A 64 -1.39 -5.28 7.34
N PHE A 65 -0.52 -4.30 7.56
CA PHE A 65 -0.15 -3.80 8.88
C PHE A 65 -1.22 -2.88 9.47
N PRO A 66 -1.32 -2.73 10.79
CA PRO A 66 -2.00 -1.59 11.38
C PRO A 66 -1.35 -0.30 10.91
N LEU A 67 -2.14 0.75 10.73
CA LEU A 67 -1.69 2.06 10.28
C LEU A 67 -1.93 3.11 11.35
N GLU A 68 -0.96 3.96 11.59
CA GLU A 68 -1.13 5.23 12.26
C GLU A 68 -0.68 6.37 11.36
N VAL A 69 -1.31 7.52 11.50
CA VAL A 69 -0.98 8.71 10.73
C VAL A 69 -0.28 9.71 11.63
N VAL A 70 0.88 10.18 11.18
CA VAL A 70 1.70 11.16 11.89
C VAL A 70 1.84 12.44 11.07
N ASP A 71 2.12 13.56 11.73
CA ASP A 71 2.45 14.81 11.07
C ASP A 71 3.92 14.83 10.57
N GLU A 72 4.37 15.95 10.00
CA GLU A 72 5.73 16.15 9.50
C GLU A 72 6.81 16.00 10.59
N TYR A 73 6.44 16.18 11.86
CA TYR A 73 7.32 16.05 13.02
C TYR A 73 7.29 14.64 13.65
N GLY A 74 6.45 13.73 13.12
CA GLY A 74 6.27 12.37 13.66
C GLY A 74 5.28 12.31 14.83
N LYS A 75 4.52 13.37 15.11
CA LYS A 75 3.49 13.37 16.15
C LYS A 75 2.22 12.68 15.63
N LEU A 76 1.68 11.77 16.45
CA LEU A 76 0.47 11.02 16.13
C LEU A 76 -0.72 11.95 15.87
N LYS A 77 -1.33 11.86 14.70
CA LYS A 77 -2.61 12.50 14.33
C LYS A 77 -3.78 11.60 14.70
N TYR A 78 -3.77 10.36 14.19
CA TYR A 78 -4.78 9.34 14.53
C TYR A 78 -4.28 7.92 14.23
N LYS A 79 -4.97 6.93 14.79
CA LYS A 79 -4.79 5.51 14.45
C LYS A 79 -5.93 5.06 13.56
N ASN A 80 -5.57 4.41 12.46
CA ASN A 80 -6.54 3.82 11.55
C ASN A 80 -7.24 2.63 12.23
N PRO A 81 -8.57 2.50 12.16
CA PRO A 81 -9.24 1.32 12.66
C PRO A 81 -8.71 0.04 12.02
N PRO A 82 -8.50 -1.04 12.79
CA PRO A 82 -8.13 -2.34 12.23
C PRO A 82 -9.29 -2.91 11.40
N PHE A 83 -8.98 -3.89 10.56
CA PHE A 83 -10.03 -4.72 9.98
C PHE A 83 -10.78 -5.48 11.08
N LYS A 84 -12.05 -5.81 10.82
CA LYS A 84 -12.90 -6.53 11.77
C LYS A 84 -12.51 -7.99 11.93
N THR A 85 -11.84 -8.54 10.91
CA THR A 85 -11.45 -9.94 10.81
C THR A 85 -9.97 -10.06 10.42
N ASP A 86 -9.39 -11.21 10.71
CA ASP A 86 -8.01 -11.52 10.33
C ASP A 86 -7.84 -11.65 8.81
N LEU A 87 -8.92 -12.00 8.10
CA LEU A 87 -8.99 -12.09 6.64
C LEU A 87 -10.15 -11.23 6.15
N THR A 88 -9.88 -10.23 5.33
CA THR A 88 -10.87 -9.28 4.81
C THR A 88 -10.95 -9.40 3.29
N SER A 89 -12.14 -9.63 2.75
CA SER A 89 -12.34 -9.68 1.29
C SER A 89 -12.07 -8.33 0.62
N GLY A 90 -11.76 -8.35 -0.69
CA GLY A 90 -11.60 -7.14 -1.48
C GLY A 90 -12.86 -6.26 -1.47
N TYR A 91 -14.04 -6.89 -1.49
CA TYR A 91 -15.32 -6.19 -1.40
C TYR A 91 -15.50 -5.48 -0.04
N GLU A 92 -15.28 -6.15 1.07
CA GLU A 92 -15.38 -5.55 2.42
C GLU A 92 -14.37 -4.43 2.61
N PHE A 93 -13.14 -4.61 2.13
CA PHE A 93 -12.13 -3.57 2.14
C PHE A 93 -12.59 -2.31 1.41
N LEU A 94 -13.05 -2.44 0.15
CA LEU A 94 -13.56 -1.30 -0.62
C LEU A 94 -14.78 -0.65 0.02
N LEU A 95 -15.71 -1.45 0.53
CA LEU A 95 -16.90 -0.92 1.22
C LEU A 95 -16.53 -0.08 2.45
N ASP A 96 -15.61 -0.56 3.29
CA ASP A 96 -15.18 0.17 4.48
C ASP A 96 -14.32 1.40 4.10
N LYS A 97 -13.51 1.32 3.05
CA LYS A 97 -12.73 2.46 2.52
C LYS A 97 -13.63 3.54 1.92
N LEU A 98 -14.52 3.19 1.00
CA LEU A 98 -15.41 4.14 0.31
C LEU A 98 -16.45 4.76 1.25
N SER A 99 -16.84 4.04 2.30
CA SER A 99 -17.72 4.59 3.36
C SER A 99 -16.98 5.42 4.41
N GLY A 100 -15.66 5.61 4.28
CA GLY A 100 -14.85 6.42 5.19
C GLY A 100 -14.63 5.79 6.57
N LYS A 101 -14.89 4.50 6.73
CA LYS A 101 -14.66 3.80 8.01
C LYS A 101 -13.19 3.51 8.27
N ILE A 102 -12.40 3.34 7.21
CA ILE A 102 -10.96 3.14 7.28
C ILE A 102 -10.24 4.08 6.32
N SER A 103 -9.00 4.42 6.65
CA SER A 103 -8.02 4.98 5.72
C SER A 103 -7.17 3.84 5.12
N SER A 104 -6.45 4.13 4.05
CA SER A 104 -5.52 3.21 3.43
C SER A 104 -4.34 3.99 2.87
N ALA A 105 -3.13 3.46 3.04
CA ALA A 105 -1.90 4.01 2.49
C ALA A 105 -1.05 2.85 1.92
N ALA A 106 -0.34 3.09 0.82
CA ALA A 106 0.41 2.03 0.14
C ALA A 106 1.43 1.34 1.06
N CYS A 107 2.03 2.07 2.00
CA CYS A 107 3.08 1.58 2.90
C CYS A 107 2.61 0.55 3.94
N GLU A 108 1.31 0.37 4.16
CA GLU A 108 0.80 -0.63 5.10
C GLU A 108 0.62 -2.03 4.48
N TYR A 109 0.81 -2.18 3.15
CA TYR A 109 0.59 -3.44 2.45
C TYR A 109 1.88 -4.09 2.00
N VAL A 110 1.95 -5.42 2.20
CA VAL A 110 3.01 -6.29 1.68
C VAL A 110 2.35 -7.39 0.87
N PHE A 111 2.87 -7.66 -0.30
CA PHE A 111 2.30 -8.66 -1.20
C PHE A 111 3.40 -9.50 -1.84
N SER A 112 3.02 -10.67 -2.33
CA SER A 112 3.94 -11.52 -3.06
C SER A 112 4.10 -11.06 -4.51
N ARG A 113 5.31 -11.26 -5.06
CA ARG A 113 5.59 -11.05 -6.49
C ARG A 113 4.66 -11.87 -7.37
N THR A 114 4.42 -13.13 -6.99
CA THR A 114 3.47 -14.01 -7.67
C THR A 114 2.10 -13.36 -7.84
N VAL A 115 1.55 -12.70 -6.81
CA VAL A 115 0.26 -12.00 -6.88
C VAL A 115 0.35 -10.81 -7.84
N TRP A 116 1.39 -10.00 -7.75
CA TRP A 116 1.58 -8.85 -8.64
C TRP A 116 1.68 -9.26 -10.11
N GLU A 117 2.46 -10.29 -10.43
CA GLU A 117 2.63 -10.78 -11.80
C GLU A 117 1.36 -11.42 -12.35
N GLN A 118 0.74 -12.34 -11.60
CA GLN A 118 -0.43 -13.09 -12.07
C GLN A 118 -1.70 -12.23 -12.19
N THR A 119 -1.78 -11.14 -11.46
CA THR A 119 -2.90 -10.18 -11.59
C THR A 119 -2.63 -9.08 -12.63
N GLY A 120 -1.43 -9.02 -13.23
CA GLY A 120 -1.07 -8.03 -14.24
C GLY A 120 -0.70 -6.66 -13.67
N GLY A 121 -0.08 -6.62 -12.47
CA GLY A 121 0.46 -5.41 -11.87
C GLY A 121 -0.59 -4.47 -11.25
N PHE A 122 -0.24 -3.19 -11.10
CA PHE A 122 -1.12 -2.18 -10.51
C PHE A 122 -2.23 -1.77 -11.46
N ILE A 123 -3.42 -1.47 -10.90
CA ILE A 123 -4.46 -0.74 -11.62
C ILE A 123 -3.97 0.70 -11.79
N LYS A 124 -4.12 1.27 -12.98
CA LYS A 124 -3.61 2.62 -13.29
C LYS A 124 -4.78 3.60 -13.44
N PHE A 125 -4.92 4.47 -12.47
CA PHE A 125 -5.85 5.60 -12.52
C PHE A 125 -5.11 6.93 -12.68
N PRO A 126 -5.79 7.98 -13.20
CA PRO A 126 -5.22 9.33 -13.26
C PRO A 126 -4.67 9.76 -11.90
N LEU A 127 -3.47 10.34 -11.88
CA LEU A 127 -2.75 10.80 -10.68
C LEU A 127 -2.45 9.70 -9.65
N ALA A 128 -2.56 8.43 -10.01
CA ALA A 128 -2.56 7.30 -9.08
C ALA A 128 -3.64 7.38 -7.97
N TRP A 129 -4.66 8.22 -8.16
CA TRP A 129 -5.74 8.36 -7.19
C TRP A 129 -6.55 7.07 -7.08
N CYS A 130 -6.69 6.52 -5.89
CA CYS A 130 -7.31 5.20 -5.63
C CYS A 130 -6.66 4.00 -6.35
N THR A 131 -5.50 4.17 -6.98
CA THR A 131 -4.76 3.11 -7.67
C THR A 131 -4.38 1.99 -6.71
N ASP A 132 -3.85 2.33 -5.56
CA ASP A 132 -3.50 1.42 -4.48
C ASP A 132 -4.74 0.71 -3.95
N ASP A 133 -5.80 1.43 -3.57
CA ASP A 133 -7.04 0.83 -3.06
C ASP A 133 -7.65 -0.20 -4.04
N ALA A 134 -7.76 0.16 -5.31
CA ALA A 134 -8.29 -0.74 -6.34
C ALA A 134 -7.37 -1.95 -6.59
N THR A 135 -6.05 -1.74 -6.51
CA THR A 135 -5.06 -2.81 -6.65
C THR A 135 -5.13 -3.78 -5.48
N TRP A 136 -5.23 -3.27 -4.24
CA TRP A 136 -5.36 -4.14 -3.06
C TRP A 136 -6.65 -4.97 -3.10
N ALA A 137 -7.75 -4.41 -3.56
CA ALA A 137 -8.99 -5.16 -3.76
C ALA A 137 -8.83 -6.26 -4.83
N LYS A 138 -8.18 -5.95 -5.96
CA LYS A 138 -7.87 -6.94 -7.01
C LYS A 138 -6.95 -8.05 -6.49
N PHE A 139 -5.92 -7.72 -5.72
CA PHE A 139 -5.04 -8.71 -5.11
C PHE A 139 -5.79 -9.58 -4.10
N ALA A 140 -6.64 -8.96 -3.28
CA ALA A 140 -7.48 -9.68 -2.32
C ALA A 140 -8.42 -10.67 -2.99
N GLU A 141 -9.04 -10.31 -4.10
CA GLU A 141 -9.90 -11.23 -4.87
C GLU A 141 -9.13 -12.44 -5.37
N PHE A 142 -7.90 -12.22 -5.83
CA PHE A 142 -7.02 -13.30 -6.32
C PHE A 142 -6.49 -14.20 -5.20
N THR A 143 -6.23 -13.65 -4.00
CA THR A 143 -5.65 -14.39 -2.86
C THR A 143 -6.69 -14.94 -1.89
N GLY A 144 -7.98 -14.60 -2.08
CA GLY A 144 -9.05 -14.93 -1.16
C GLY A 144 -9.20 -13.98 0.03
N GLY A 145 -8.48 -12.86 0.05
CA GLY A 145 -8.60 -11.79 1.04
C GLY A 145 -7.27 -11.16 1.46
N ILE A 146 -7.37 -10.04 2.15
CA ILE A 146 -6.25 -9.34 2.79
C ILE A 146 -6.06 -9.89 4.20
N ILE A 147 -4.87 -10.35 4.51
CA ILE A 147 -4.51 -10.92 5.82
C ILE A 147 -4.02 -9.83 6.74
N SER A 148 -4.64 -9.68 7.91
CA SER A 148 -4.21 -8.73 8.94
C SER A 148 -2.94 -9.21 9.65
N LEU A 149 -1.94 -8.32 9.79
CA LEU A 149 -0.74 -8.54 10.59
C LEU A 149 -0.82 -7.74 11.90
N PRO A 150 -1.31 -8.32 13.01
CA PRO A 150 -1.43 -7.59 14.26
C PRO A 150 -0.05 -7.21 14.82
N GLY A 151 -0.01 -6.15 15.65
CA GLY A 151 1.20 -5.68 16.32
C GLY A 151 1.48 -4.20 16.08
N ASN A 152 2.76 -3.80 16.07
CA ASN A 152 3.15 -2.41 15.89
C ASN A 152 2.74 -1.87 14.51
N PRO A 153 2.20 -0.64 14.45
CA PRO A 153 1.73 -0.05 13.20
C PRO A 153 2.88 0.42 12.30
N VAL A 154 2.57 0.57 11.02
CA VAL A 154 3.29 1.46 10.10
C VAL A 154 2.85 2.88 10.41
N SER A 155 3.79 3.84 10.45
CA SER A 155 3.45 5.25 10.62
C SER A 155 3.53 5.95 9.25
N TRP A 156 2.38 6.31 8.70
CA TRP A 156 2.28 7.09 7.47
C TRP A 156 2.41 8.59 7.78
N ARG A 157 3.38 9.25 7.13
CA ARG A 157 3.57 10.68 7.31
C ARG A 157 2.66 11.48 6.38
N ASN A 158 1.73 12.21 6.96
CA ASN A 158 0.83 13.10 6.26
C ASN A 158 1.19 14.56 6.52
N ALA A 159 2.18 15.06 5.76
CA ALA A 159 2.60 16.46 5.79
C ALA A 159 1.55 17.36 5.10
N GLU A 160 1.25 18.51 5.70
CA GLU A 160 0.29 19.45 5.14
C GLU A 160 0.84 20.09 3.85
N GLY A 161 0.04 20.01 2.78
CA GLY A 161 0.31 20.70 1.50
C GLY A 161 1.21 19.98 0.49
N GLU A 162 1.91 18.91 0.85
CA GLU A 162 2.84 18.22 -0.04
C GLU A 162 2.25 16.96 -0.70
N ASN A 163 1.26 16.33 -0.09
CA ASN A 163 0.65 15.11 -0.60
C ASN A 163 -0.41 15.37 -1.68
N ILE A 164 -0.44 14.52 -2.72
CA ILE A 164 -1.49 14.53 -3.76
C ILE A 164 -2.88 14.44 -3.13
N SER A 165 -3.02 13.67 -2.04
CA SER A 165 -4.27 13.52 -1.28
C SER A 165 -4.82 14.82 -0.74
N ASN A 166 -3.98 15.77 -0.35
CA ASN A 166 -4.37 17.06 0.22
C ASN A 166 -4.53 18.17 -0.83
N SER A 167 -4.11 17.95 -2.09
CA SER A 167 -4.18 18.95 -3.15
C SER A 167 -5.61 19.10 -3.70
N THR A 168 -6.10 20.34 -3.79
CA THR A 168 -7.39 20.70 -4.42
C THR A 168 -7.27 20.97 -5.92
N HIS A 169 -6.04 21.09 -6.46
CA HIS A 169 -5.80 21.43 -7.87
C HIS A 169 -6.26 20.36 -8.85
N PHE A 170 -6.43 19.12 -8.41
CA PHE A 170 -6.72 17.96 -9.25
C PHE A 170 -8.09 17.33 -8.98
N ASN A 171 -9.06 18.10 -8.48
CA ASN A 171 -10.36 17.53 -8.09
C ASN A 171 -11.12 16.85 -9.26
N LYS A 172 -10.98 17.34 -10.49
CA LYS A 172 -11.62 16.72 -11.66
C LYS A 172 -11.04 15.34 -11.96
N GLU A 173 -9.71 15.22 -11.92
CA GLU A 173 -8.99 13.96 -12.14
C GLU A 173 -9.27 12.96 -11.00
N LYS A 174 -9.32 13.43 -9.75
CA LYS A 174 -9.68 12.61 -8.60
C LYS A 174 -11.11 12.06 -8.72
N ILE A 175 -12.08 12.90 -9.09
CA ILE A 175 -13.46 12.46 -9.32
C ILE A 175 -13.51 11.39 -10.41
N ARG A 176 -12.82 11.60 -11.55
CA ARG A 176 -12.79 10.62 -12.66
C ARG A 176 -12.16 9.29 -12.26
N ALA A 177 -11.22 9.29 -11.33
CA ALA A 177 -10.60 8.06 -10.83
C ALA A 177 -11.45 7.33 -9.78
N THR A 178 -12.47 8.00 -9.20
CA THR A 178 -13.33 7.43 -8.16
C THR A 178 -14.65 6.85 -8.74
N ILE A 179 -15.04 7.27 -9.94
CA ILE A 179 -16.24 6.81 -10.66
C ILE A 179 -15.91 5.62 -11.57
#